data_da6e88de0cd873a13b8b4f2b5f987edd
#
_entry.id   da6e88de0cd873a13b8b4f2b5f987edd
#
_cell.length_a   1.000
_cell.length_b   1.000
_cell.length_c   1.000
_cell.angle_alpha   90.00
_cell.angle_beta   90.00
_cell.angle_gamma   90.00
#
_symmetry.space_group_name_H-M   'P 1'
#
loop_
_entity.id
_entity.type
_entity.pdbx_description
1 polymer ?
#
loop_
_entity_poly.entity_id
_entity_poly.type
_entity_poly.pdbx_seq_one_letter_code
_entity_poly.pdbx_strand_id
1 'polypeptide(L)'
;YKDNAAITEGESVQRLNLDADNNYAFVEDKLNSTIKVETHNHPTAISPYPGAATGSGGEIRDEGATGRGAKPKIGLVGFNVSNLRIPNLKRSWEGDEHKPERIASPLDIMIEAPIGAAAFNNEFGRPSTLGYFRSYETHFDQSNYAYGYHKPIMLAGGIGEIRDKNNFKLQITEG
;
A
#
# COMPACT_ATOMS: atom_id res chain seq x y z
N TYR A 1 13.42 3.07 14.80
CA TYR A 1 11.95 3.01 14.72
C TYR A 1 11.39 2.97 16.14
N LYS A 2 10.31 3.75 16.38
CA LYS A 2 9.57 3.72 17.65
C LYS A 2 8.27 2.95 17.56
N ASP A 3 7.68 2.89 16.36
CA ASP A 3 6.46 2.14 16.06
C ASP A 3 6.38 1.78 14.57
N ASN A 4 5.34 1.05 14.16
CA ASN A 4 5.20 0.46 12.84
C ASN A 4 4.71 1.44 11.76
N ALA A 5 4.09 2.56 12.14
CA ALA A 5 3.68 3.64 11.25
C ALA A 5 4.03 5.00 11.84
N ALA A 6 4.03 6.03 11.00
CA ALA A 6 4.15 7.41 11.44
C ALA A 6 2.81 7.90 12.00
N ILE A 7 2.87 8.76 13.02
CA ILE A 7 1.71 9.46 13.58
C ILE A 7 1.92 10.95 13.38
N THR A 8 0.93 11.62 12.80
CA THR A 8 0.90 13.07 12.64
C THR A 8 -0.18 13.64 13.55
N GLU A 9 0.14 14.71 14.27
CA GLU A 9 -0.80 15.38 15.14
C GLU A 9 -2.02 15.88 14.35
N GLY A 10 -3.18 15.67 14.91
CA GLY A 10 -4.47 16.09 14.36
C GLY A 10 -5.25 16.96 15.34
N GLU A 11 -6.55 17.03 15.15
CA GLU A 11 -7.42 17.99 15.82
C GLU A 11 -8.43 17.31 16.77
N SER A 12 -9.00 18.11 17.68
CA SER A 12 -10.17 17.71 18.46
C SER A 12 -11.42 17.73 17.59
N VAL A 13 -12.13 16.63 17.58
CA VAL A 13 -13.35 16.44 16.78
C VAL A 13 -14.47 15.85 17.62
N GLN A 14 -15.71 16.17 17.29
CA GLN A 14 -16.87 15.50 17.85
C GLN A 14 -17.18 14.23 17.06
N ARG A 15 -17.28 13.11 17.76
CA ARG A 15 -17.59 11.81 17.19
C ARG A 15 -18.80 11.19 17.84
N LEU A 16 -19.65 10.57 17.03
CA LEU A 16 -20.68 9.68 17.56
C LEU A 16 -19.99 8.41 18.08
N ASN A 17 -20.07 8.18 19.37
CA ASN A 17 -19.46 7.03 20.04
C ASN A 17 -20.32 6.61 21.23
N LEU A 18 -19.98 5.50 21.87
CA LEU A 18 -20.59 5.11 23.13
C LEU A 18 -19.98 5.94 24.27
N ASP A 19 -20.83 6.51 25.10
CA ASP A 19 -20.42 7.13 26.36
C ASP A 19 -20.15 6.09 27.46
N ALA A 20 -19.93 6.54 28.69
CA ALA A 20 -19.65 5.66 29.82
C ALA A 20 -20.80 4.73 30.18
N ASP A 21 -22.03 5.12 29.82
CA ASP A 21 -23.26 4.38 30.10
C ASP A 21 -23.73 3.52 28.92
N ASN A 22 -22.87 3.36 27.89
CA ASN A 22 -23.12 2.65 26.64
C ASN A 22 -24.26 3.25 25.78
N ASN A 23 -24.55 4.55 25.91
CA ASN A 23 -25.45 5.26 25.01
C ASN A 23 -24.67 5.93 23.89
N TYR A 24 -25.28 6.05 22.71
CA TYR A 24 -24.69 6.82 21.63
C TYR A 24 -24.75 8.31 21.93
N ALA A 25 -23.58 8.94 22.00
CA ALA A 25 -23.43 10.36 22.26
C ALA A 25 -22.33 10.97 21.39
N PHE A 26 -22.40 12.28 21.16
CA PHE A 26 -21.27 12.99 20.59
C PHE A 26 -20.22 13.23 21.67
N VAL A 27 -19.06 12.62 21.49
CA VAL A 27 -17.94 12.70 22.42
C VAL A 27 -16.82 13.46 21.74
N GLU A 28 -16.22 14.41 22.43
CA GLU A 28 -15.01 15.08 21.97
C GLU A 28 -13.81 14.13 22.08
N ASP A 29 -13.05 14.02 21.02
CA ASP A 29 -11.89 13.13 20.94
C ASP A 29 -10.81 13.78 20.08
N LYS A 30 -9.57 13.80 20.55
CA LYS A 30 -8.44 14.24 19.74
C LYS A 30 -7.96 13.07 18.87
N LEU A 31 -8.04 13.25 17.55
CA LEU A 31 -7.66 12.25 16.56
C LEU A 31 -6.40 12.67 15.83
N ASN A 32 -5.44 11.78 15.80
CA ASN A 32 -4.21 11.88 15.02
C ASN A 32 -4.31 11.02 13.78
N SER A 33 -3.59 11.40 12.72
CA SER A 33 -3.50 10.61 11.50
C SER A 33 -2.35 9.62 11.58
N THR A 34 -2.55 8.41 11.10
CA THR A 34 -1.49 7.44 10.86
C THR A 34 -1.17 7.35 9.38
N ILE A 35 0.09 7.15 9.05
CA ILE A 35 0.57 7.00 7.67
C ILE A 35 1.59 5.86 7.63
N LYS A 36 1.34 4.90 6.74
CA LYS A 36 2.25 3.80 6.43
C LYS A 36 2.43 3.65 4.95
N VAL A 37 3.65 3.43 4.51
CA VAL A 37 3.98 3.03 3.13
C VAL A 37 5.11 2.03 3.17
N GLU A 38 4.98 0.95 2.41
CA GLU A 38 6.02 -0.04 2.20
C GLU A 38 6.03 -0.59 0.77
N THR A 39 7.09 -1.27 0.39
CA THR A 39 7.20 -1.90 -0.93
C THR A 39 7.06 -3.41 -0.81
N HIS A 40 6.38 -4.02 -1.79
CA HIS A 40 6.24 -5.48 -1.89
C HIS A 40 6.58 -5.97 -3.30
N ASN A 41 7.82 -5.70 -3.72
CA ASN A 41 8.27 -5.80 -5.11
C ASN A 41 8.39 -7.24 -5.60
N HIS A 42 9.17 -8.07 -4.91
CA HIS A 42 9.50 -9.41 -5.41
C HIS A 42 8.30 -10.36 -5.45
N PRO A 43 7.45 -10.45 -4.42
CA PRO A 43 6.26 -11.28 -4.49
C PRO A 43 5.29 -10.85 -5.59
N THR A 44 5.12 -9.53 -5.81
CA THR A 44 4.32 -9.00 -6.91
C THR A 44 4.92 -9.33 -8.27
N ALA A 45 6.25 -9.38 -8.39
CA ALA A 45 6.92 -9.78 -9.61
C ALA A 45 6.68 -11.25 -9.98
N ILE A 46 6.62 -12.12 -8.99
CA ILE A 46 6.48 -13.57 -9.20
C ILE A 46 5.02 -13.96 -9.40
N SER A 47 4.12 -13.38 -8.62
CA SER A 47 2.69 -13.71 -8.62
C SER A 47 1.90 -12.43 -8.33
N PRO A 48 1.50 -11.68 -9.37
CA PRO A 48 1.02 -10.30 -9.22
C PRO A 48 -0.17 -10.15 -8.28
N TYR A 49 -1.23 -10.95 -8.46
CA TYR A 49 -2.43 -10.87 -7.62
C TYR A 49 -2.13 -11.15 -6.13
N PRO A 50 -1.64 -12.35 -5.74
CA PRO A 50 -1.40 -12.63 -4.33
C PRO A 50 -0.23 -11.83 -3.75
N GLY A 51 0.76 -11.49 -4.57
CA GLY A 51 1.90 -10.67 -4.16
C GLY A 51 1.46 -9.26 -3.77
N ALA A 52 0.62 -8.61 -4.56
CA ALA A 52 0.09 -7.30 -4.23
C ALA A 52 -0.93 -7.35 -3.09
N ALA A 53 -1.75 -8.41 -3.03
CA ALA A 53 -2.68 -8.62 -1.92
C ALA A 53 -1.94 -8.68 -0.58
N THR A 54 -0.90 -9.51 -0.48
CA THR A 54 -0.10 -9.63 0.75
C THR A 54 0.70 -8.37 1.07
N GLY A 55 1.10 -7.58 0.07
CA GLY A 55 1.68 -6.26 0.26
C GLY A 55 0.73 -5.30 0.99
N SER A 56 -0.52 -5.21 0.52
CA SER A 56 -1.56 -4.43 1.20
C SER A 56 -1.85 -4.98 2.61
N GLY A 57 -1.87 -6.31 2.77
CA GLY A 57 -2.06 -6.95 4.08
C GLY A 57 -0.96 -6.64 5.07
N GLY A 58 0.31 -6.61 4.63
CA GLY A 58 1.45 -6.21 5.45
C GLY A 58 1.37 -4.76 5.91
N GLU A 59 0.99 -3.87 5.04
CA GLU A 59 0.80 -2.46 5.34
C GLU A 59 -0.34 -2.25 6.37
N ILE A 60 -1.50 -2.89 6.15
CA ILE A 60 -2.65 -2.83 7.07
C ILE A 60 -2.26 -3.37 8.45
N ARG A 61 -1.53 -4.49 8.50
CA ARG A 61 -1.03 -5.07 9.76
C ARG A 61 -0.19 -4.06 10.54
N ASP A 62 0.74 -3.40 9.89
CA ASP A 62 1.66 -2.46 10.54
C ASP A 62 0.93 -1.20 10.97
N GLU A 63 0.05 -0.67 10.15
CA GLU A 63 -0.76 0.49 10.50
C GLU A 63 -1.68 0.17 11.69
N GLY A 64 -2.39 -0.95 11.65
CA GLY A 64 -3.30 -1.38 12.72
C GLY A 64 -2.59 -1.72 14.03
N ALA A 65 -1.32 -2.15 13.97
CA ALA A 65 -0.49 -2.43 15.14
C ALA A 65 0.16 -1.17 15.76
N THR A 66 -0.02 0.01 15.15
CA THR A 66 0.57 1.25 15.65
C THR A 66 -0.13 1.71 16.92
N GLY A 67 0.66 2.13 17.91
CA GLY A 67 0.19 2.54 19.22
C GLY A 67 -0.65 1.47 19.90
N ARG A 68 -1.87 1.82 20.28
CA ARG A 68 -2.87 0.93 20.90
C ARG A 68 -4.16 0.88 20.07
N GLY A 69 -4.04 0.41 18.83
CA GLY A 69 -5.18 0.20 17.95
C GLY A 69 -5.50 1.39 17.04
N ALA A 70 -4.54 1.75 16.20
CA ALA A 70 -4.83 2.58 15.04
C ALA A 70 -5.83 1.90 14.11
N LYS A 71 -6.59 2.70 13.38
CA LYS A 71 -7.63 2.22 12.47
C LYS A 71 -7.29 2.63 11.04
N PRO A 72 -6.81 1.71 10.21
CA PRO A 72 -6.62 1.95 8.76
C PRO A 72 -7.95 2.39 8.11
N LYS A 73 -7.93 3.48 7.34
CA LYS A 73 -9.13 4.08 6.76
C LYS A 73 -9.13 4.11 5.26
N ILE A 74 -8.01 4.45 4.65
CA ILE A 74 -7.86 4.64 3.20
C ILE A 74 -6.61 3.92 2.75
N GLY A 75 -6.73 3.06 1.74
CA GLY A 75 -5.63 2.41 1.07
C GLY A 75 -5.18 3.15 -0.17
N LEU A 76 -3.89 3.04 -0.46
CA LEU A 76 -3.30 3.45 -1.72
C LEU A 76 -2.35 2.36 -2.24
N VAL A 77 -2.24 2.27 -3.56
CA VAL A 77 -1.27 1.39 -4.19
C VAL A 77 -0.60 2.07 -5.37
N GLY A 78 0.68 1.80 -5.58
CA GLY A 78 1.42 2.32 -6.71
C GLY A 78 2.24 1.24 -7.38
N PHE A 79 2.29 1.27 -8.71
CA PHE A 79 3.05 0.30 -9.47
C PHE A 79 3.97 1.00 -10.47
N ASN A 80 5.23 0.56 -10.52
CA ASN A 80 6.16 0.90 -11.58
C ASN A 80 6.61 -0.39 -12.25
N VAL A 81 6.48 -0.45 -13.56
CA VAL A 81 6.83 -1.60 -14.40
C VAL A 81 7.60 -1.16 -15.64
N SER A 82 8.19 -2.09 -16.36
CA SER A 82 8.74 -1.85 -17.69
C SER A 82 7.63 -1.63 -18.73
N ASN A 83 7.96 -1.47 -20.00
CA ASN A 83 7.00 -1.27 -21.07
C ASN A 83 6.00 -2.42 -21.15
N LEU A 84 4.73 -2.10 -21.36
CA LEU A 84 3.62 -3.07 -21.27
C LEU A 84 3.58 -4.07 -22.42
N ARG A 85 4.03 -3.69 -23.61
CA ARG A 85 3.99 -4.51 -24.83
C ARG A 85 2.62 -5.15 -25.08
N ILE A 86 1.59 -4.26 -25.09
CA ILE A 86 0.21 -4.68 -25.27
C ILE A 86 0.04 -5.38 -26.60
N PRO A 87 -0.51 -6.62 -26.65
CA PRO A 87 -0.72 -7.33 -27.90
C PRO A 87 -1.51 -6.51 -28.93
N ASN A 88 -1.04 -6.50 -30.17
CA ASN A 88 -1.63 -5.74 -31.29
C ASN A 88 -1.61 -4.20 -31.12
N LEU A 89 -0.88 -3.68 -30.13
CA LEU A 89 -0.77 -2.24 -29.87
C LEU A 89 0.70 -1.85 -29.59
N LYS A 90 1.64 -2.38 -30.36
CA LYS A 90 3.06 -2.08 -30.19
C LYS A 90 3.32 -0.58 -30.40
N ARG A 91 4.03 0.02 -29.45
CA ARG A 91 4.45 1.43 -29.51
C ARG A 91 5.82 1.55 -30.14
N SER A 92 6.12 2.69 -30.77
CA SER A 92 7.38 2.92 -31.47
C SER A 92 8.61 2.91 -30.56
N TRP A 93 8.43 3.15 -29.27
CA TRP A 93 9.49 3.14 -28.25
C TRP A 93 9.67 1.80 -27.56
N GLU A 94 8.83 0.80 -27.82
CA GLU A 94 8.91 -0.51 -27.21
C GLU A 94 9.87 -1.42 -28.01
N GLY A 95 11.01 -1.78 -27.40
CA GLY A 95 11.90 -2.80 -27.89
C GLY A 95 11.45 -4.23 -27.54
N ASP A 96 12.34 -5.18 -27.72
CA ASP A 96 12.10 -6.57 -27.32
C ASP A 96 12.10 -6.69 -25.79
N GLU A 97 11.39 -7.70 -25.27
CA GLU A 97 11.29 -7.92 -23.84
C GLU A 97 12.57 -8.60 -23.31
N HIS A 98 13.17 -8.04 -22.27
CA HIS A 98 14.37 -8.54 -21.61
C HIS A 98 14.14 -8.76 -20.12
N LYS A 99 13.18 -9.60 -19.75
CA LYS A 99 12.95 -9.96 -18.35
C LYS A 99 13.32 -11.41 -18.04
N PRO A 100 13.65 -11.74 -16.79
CA PRO A 100 13.76 -13.13 -16.36
C PRO A 100 12.41 -13.86 -16.53
N GLU A 101 12.45 -15.11 -17.00
CA GLU A 101 11.22 -15.91 -17.23
C GLU A 101 10.34 -16.06 -15.98
N ARG A 102 10.96 -16.14 -14.81
CA ARG A 102 10.23 -16.27 -13.53
C ARG A 102 9.46 -15.02 -13.09
N ILE A 103 9.65 -13.89 -13.75
CA ILE A 103 8.96 -12.63 -13.44
C ILE A 103 7.78 -12.49 -14.40
N ALA A 104 6.60 -12.18 -13.89
CA ALA A 104 5.41 -11.88 -14.66
C ALA A 104 5.64 -10.72 -15.63
N SER A 105 4.91 -10.70 -16.73
CA SER A 105 5.02 -9.58 -17.67
C SER A 105 4.52 -8.27 -17.03
N PRO A 106 5.02 -7.11 -17.48
CA PRO A 106 4.50 -5.82 -17.04
C PRO A 106 2.99 -5.68 -17.23
N LEU A 107 2.45 -6.28 -18.30
CA LEU A 107 1.03 -6.28 -18.59
C LEU A 107 0.24 -7.13 -17.59
N ASP A 108 0.71 -8.33 -17.24
CA ASP A 108 0.06 -9.18 -16.24
C ASP A 108 0.06 -8.50 -14.86
N ILE A 109 1.17 -7.84 -14.50
CA ILE A 109 1.25 -7.07 -13.27
C ILE A 109 0.22 -5.94 -13.27
N MET A 110 0.07 -5.22 -14.40
CA MET A 110 -0.92 -4.14 -14.53
C MET A 110 -2.36 -4.66 -14.37
N ILE A 111 -2.65 -5.84 -14.90
CA ILE A 111 -4.00 -6.41 -14.88
C ILE A 111 -4.34 -7.00 -13.50
N GLU A 112 -3.43 -7.77 -12.93
CA GLU A 112 -3.73 -8.61 -11.76
C GLU A 112 -3.40 -7.92 -10.42
N ALA A 113 -2.27 -7.21 -10.34
CA ALA A 113 -1.77 -6.71 -9.06
C ALA A 113 -2.69 -5.65 -8.41
N PRO A 114 -3.25 -4.66 -9.14
CA PRO A 114 -4.18 -3.72 -8.56
C PRO A 114 -5.45 -4.39 -8.01
N ILE A 115 -5.93 -5.44 -8.70
CA ILE A 115 -7.11 -6.21 -8.26
C ILE A 115 -6.79 -6.95 -6.97
N GLY A 116 -5.63 -7.60 -6.89
CA GLY A 116 -5.18 -8.30 -5.68
C GLY A 116 -5.07 -7.37 -4.47
N ALA A 117 -4.44 -6.22 -4.64
CA ALA A 117 -4.34 -5.20 -3.60
C ALA A 117 -5.71 -4.67 -3.15
N ALA A 118 -6.59 -4.37 -4.10
CA ALA A 118 -7.95 -3.91 -3.82
C ALA A 118 -8.79 -4.98 -3.10
N ALA A 119 -8.68 -6.23 -3.50
CA ALA A 119 -9.39 -7.35 -2.86
C ALA A 119 -9.02 -7.46 -1.38
N PHE A 120 -7.72 -7.38 -1.04
CA PHE A 120 -7.30 -7.43 0.36
C PHE A 120 -7.81 -6.22 1.17
N ASN A 121 -7.74 -5.02 0.61
CA ASN A 121 -8.31 -3.83 1.24
C ASN A 121 -9.82 -3.99 1.49
N ASN A 122 -10.55 -4.60 0.54
CA ASN A 122 -11.98 -4.82 0.65
C ASN A 122 -12.35 -5.77 1.79
N GLU A 123 -11.54 -6.80 2.10
CA GLU A 123 -11.73 -7.68 3.27
C GLU A 123 -11.76 -6.90 4.59
N PHE A 124 -11.06 -5.78 4.67
CA PHE A 124 -11.03 -4.89 5.83
C PHE A 124 -12.03 -3.73 5.76
N GLY A 125 -12.90 -3.70 4.74
CA GLY A 125 -13.81 -2.58 4.52
C GLY A 125 -13.07 -1.25 4.29
N ARG A 126 -11.83 -1.30 3.82
CA ARG A 126 -10.94 -0.16 3.61
C ARG A 126 -10.93 0.20 2.13
N PRO A 127 -11.47 1.36 1.72
CA PRO A 127 -11.45 1.76 0.32
C PRO A 127 -10.03 2.00 -0.17
N SER A 128 -9.70 1.42 -1.32
CA SER A 128 -8.46 1.70 -2.05
C SER A 128 -8.72 2.86 -3.01
N THR A 129 -8.58 4.09 -2.53
CA THR A 129 -9.03 5.29 -3.24
C THR A 129 -7.97 6.01 -4.02
N LEU A 130 -6.70 5.75 -3.72
CA LEU A 130 -5.56 6.44 -4.30
C LEU A 130 -4.57 5.46 -4.88
N GLY A 131 -3.84 5.91 -5.89
CA GLY A 131 -2.77 5.13 -6.45
C GLY A 131 -2.29 5.66 -7.79
N TYR A 132 -1.34 4.96 -8.34
CA TYR A 132 -0.81 5.25 -9.68
C TYR A 132 -0.31 3.97 -10.34
N PHE A 133 -0.24 4.02 -11.67
CA PHE A 133 0.45 3.03 -12.47
C PHE A 133 1.39 3.75 -13.43
N ARG A 134 2.66 3.35 -13.49
CA ARG A 134 3.68 3.93 -14.37
C ARG A 134 4.47 2.84 -15.05
N SER A 135 4.77 3.05 -16.33
CA SER A 135 5.73 2.24 -17.08
C SER A 135 6.94 3.09 -17.46
N TYR A 136 8.12 2.51 -17.36
CA TYR A 136 9.34 3.14 -17.82
C TYR A 136 10.38 2.10 -18.22
N GLU A 137 10.90 2.28 -19.42
CA GLU A 137 12.03 1.55 -19.95
C GLU A 137 12.76 2.45 -20.96
N THR A 138 14.07 2.43 -20.96
CA THR A 138 14.88 3.20 -21.89
C THR A 138 16.15 2.42 -22.26
N HIS A 139 16.68 2.74 -23.43
CA HIS A 139 17.96 2.26 -23.91
C HIS A 139 18.90 3.49 -24.04
N PHE A 140 20.10 3.34 -23.59
CA PHE A 140 21.15 4.34 -23.84
C PHE A 140 21.95 3.93 -25.07
N ASP A 141 22.16 4.87 -25.97
CA ASP A 141 22.73 4.67 -27.33
C ASP A 141 24.08 3.90 -27.41
N GLN A 142 24.76 3.72 -26.30
CA GLN A 142 26.05 3.02 -26.24
C GLN A 142 26.03 1.75 -25.41
N SER A 143 24.87 1.32 -24.90
CA SER A 143 24.76 0.11 -24.11
C SER A 143 23.77 -0.87 -24.73
N ASN A 144 24.15 -2.16 -24.69
CA ASN A 144 23.22 -3.24 -25.04
C ASN A 144 22.20 -3.54 -23.93
N TYR A 145 22.07 -2.65 -22.95
CA TYR A 145 21.22 -2.85 -21.79
C TYR A 145 20.02 -1.94 -21.83
N ALA A 146 18.85 -2.52 -21.58
CA ALA A 146 17.64 -1.79 -21.27
C ALA A 146 17.58 -1.45 -19.78
N TYR A 147 17.28 -0.21 -19.46
CA TYR A 147 17.06 0.25 -18.09
C TYR A 147 15.57 0.48 -17.86
N GLY A 148 15.01 -0.17 -16.87
CA GLY A 148 13.59 -0.09 -16.58
C GLY A 148 13.21 -0.85 -15.32
N TYR A 149 11.92 -0.86 -15.03
CA TYR A 149 11.38 -1.58 -13.89
C TYR A 149 11.06 -3.03 -14.26
N HIS A 150 12.06 -3.79 -14.74
CA HIS A 150 11.90 -5.22 -15.05
C HIS A 150 11.52 -6.02 -13.80
N LYS A 151 12.13 -5.71 -12.66
CA LYS A 151 11.58 -6.04 -11.35
C LYS A 151 10.68 -4.88 -10.94
N PRO A 152 9.38 -5.08 -10.82
CA PRO A 152 8.45 -3.99 -10.52
C PRO A 152 8.71 -3.37 -9.15
N ILE A 153 8.24 -2.14 -8.98
CA ILE A 153 8.01 -1.59 -7.65
C ILE A 153 6.51 -1.64 -7.39
N MET A 154 6.11 -2.28 -6.31
CA MET A 154 4.77 -2.22 -5.77
C MET A 154 4.82 -1.46 -4.45
N LEU A 155 4.10 -0.34 -4.37
CA LEU A 155 3.88 0.40 -3.15
C LEU A 155 2.51 0.03 -2.58
N ALA A 156 2.50 -0.37 -1.31
CA ALA A 156 1.29 -0.48 -0.52
C ALA A 156 1.34 0.57 0.59
N GLY A 157 0.30 1.37 0.70
CA GLY A 157 0.26 2.42 1.68
C GLY A 157 -1.16 2.73 2.15
N GLY A 158 -1.24 3.56 3.16
CA GLY A 158 -2.51 3.99 3.70
C GLY A 158 -2.43 5.12 4.68
N ILE A 159 -3.62 5.61 4.95
CA ILE A 159 -3.86 6.65 5.95
C ILE A 159 -4.95 6.12 6.88
N GLY A 160 -4.73 6.27 8.16
CA GLY A 160 -5.67 5.90 9.20
C GLY A 160 -5.81 6.95 10.29
N GLU A 161 -6.44 6.56 11.35
CA GLU A 161 -6.65 7.39 12.52
C GLU A 161 -6.22 6.67 13.80
N ILE A 162 -5.77 7.45 14.78
CA ILE A 162 -5.52 6.97 16.14
C ILE A 162 -5.94 8.03 17.15
N ARG A 163 -6.56 7.63 18.24
CA ARG A 163 -6.87 8.56 19.34
C ARG A 163 -5.57 9.00 20.00
N ASP A 164 -5.45 10.26 20.33
CA ASP A 164 -4.24 10.82 20.93
C ASP A 164 -3.77 10.04 22.18
N LYS A 165 -4.70 9.66 23.06
CA LYS A 165 -4.43 8.82 24.24
C LYS A 165 -3.89 7.43 23.93
N ASN A 166 -3.95 6.97 22.67
CA ASN A 166 -3.51 5.66 22.21
C ASN A 166 -2.21 5.69 21.40
N ASN A 167 -1.58 6.85 21.24
CA ASN A 167 -0.37 7.01 20.42
C ASN A 167 0.80 6.12 20.86
N PHE A 168 0.86 5.78 22.14
CA PHE A 168 1.97 5.01 22.69
C PHE A 168 1.50 3.66 23.23
N LYS A 169 2.34 2.64 22.99
CA LYS A 169 2.16 1.32 23.59
C LYS A 169 2.35 1.41 25.11
N LEU A 170 1.63 0.58 25.84
CA LEU A 170 1.83 0.46 27.28
C LEU A 170 3.13 -0.29 27.54
N GLN A 171 3.79 0.07 28.63
CA GLN A 171 4.93 -0.71 29.11
C GLN A 171 4.40 -2.05 29.63
N ILE A 172 4.97 -3.15 29.12
CA ILE A 172 4.63 -4.49 29.58
C ILE A 172 5.34 -4.67 30.93
N THR A 173 4.57 -4.95 31.97
CA THR A 173 5.09 -5.37 33.28
C THR A 173 4.96 -6.87 33.40
N GLU A 174 5.98 -7.52 33.98
CA GLU A 174 5.87 -8.94 34.34
C GLU A 174 4.69 -9.11 35.30
N GLY A 175 3.82 -10.11 34.98
CA GLY A 175 2.64 -10.46 35.79
C GLY A 175 2.98 -11.31 36.99
#